data_34e95c1e2d350b2f622091d44837d8f4
#
_entry.id   34e95c1e2d350b2f622091d44837d8f4
#
_cell.length_a   1.000
_cell.length_b   1.000
_cell.length_c   1.000
_cell.angle_alpha   90.00
_cell.angle_beta   90.00
_cell.angle_gamma   90.00
#
_symmetry.space_group_name_H-M   'P 1'
#
loop_
_entity.id
_entity.type
_entity.pdbx_description
1 polymer ?
#
loop_
_entity_poly.entity_id
_entity_poly.type
_entity_poly.pdbx_seq_one_letter_code
_entity_poly.pdbx_strand_id
1 'polypeptide(L)'
;MDQKVKKKELSRRQVLGGAAATIGGIAAAPLASAAESNPANLPPNVSEWTPYLGAGVDANPYGVPSAHEAHVIRRNVEWLTASTESSVNFTPLQDLDGIVTPNGLCFERHHGGVPEVIPSDYRLMVNGLVDRELIFTLDDLKRFPQTNRFHFLECAANGGMEWRGAQLNGCQYTFGMVHNVQYSGVKLSDICREVGVKPSAKWVLAEGGDSAGMNRSVPIEKILDDCMIAYSMNGEALRPEQGYPARLVVPGWEGNMWVKWIRRLEFGDMPYMAREETSKYTDVMENGKARMFTWVMDAKSVVTSPCPEKPIISKGQNLLKGLAWSGRGKITRVDVSLDGGVNWTTAELHGPILDKSLTRFTLPFVWNGEVLKVQSRAMDETGYVQPTIQALQKERGVNSIYHNNAIATWLVRSNGEVENVRLG
;
A
#
# COMPACT_ATOMS: atom_id res chain seq x y z
N MET A 1 41.10 45.47 28.11
CA MET A 1 41.25 44.27 28.98
C MET A 1 39.85 43.76 29.33
N ASP A 2 39.29 42.91 28.44
CA ASP A 2 37.95 42.32 28.65
C ASP A 2 38.10 40.83 28.92
N GLN A 3 37.86 40.45 30.13
CA GLN A 3 37.78 39.03 30.53
C GLN A 3 36.39 38.46 30.16
N LYS A 4 36.30 37.67 29.10
CA LYS A 4 35.15 36.87 28.84
C LYS A 4 35.05 35.70 29.81
N VAL A 5 34.12 35.78 30.75
CA VAL A 5 33.74 34.66 31.61
C VAL A 5 32.98 33.62 30.78
N LYS A 6 33.58 32.47 30.51
CA LYS A 6 32.91 31.33 29.91
C LYS A 6 31.95 30.72 30.97
N LYS A 7 30.65 30.83 30.73
CA LYS A 7 29.65 30.00 31.46
C LYS A 7 29.81 28.54 31.03
N LYS A 8 30.17 27.70 31.99
CA LYS A 8 30.24 26.26 31.84
C LYS A 8 28.82 25.72 32.02
N GLU A 9 28.17 25.25 30.97
CA GLU A 9 26.90 24.53 31.10
C GLU A 9 27.16 23.17 31.73
N LEU A 10 26.52 22.95 32.88
CA LEU A 10 26.55 21.65 33.57
C LEU A 10 25.57 20.68 32.92
N SER A 11 26.02 19.49 32.56
CA SER A 11 25.17 18.44 32.01
C SER A 11 24.15 17.94 33.02
N ARG A 12 22.98 17.47 32.57
CA ARG A 12 21.90 16.92 33.42
C ARG A 12 22.39 15.85 34.42
N ARG A 13 23.45 15.11 34.09
CA ARG A 13 24.08 14.13 34.99
C ARG A 13 24.80 14.80 36.16
N GLN A 14 25.35 16.00 35.98
CA GLN A 14 26.04 16.71 37.06
C GLN A 14 25.06 17.40 38.02
N VAL A 15 23.85 17.73 37.56
CA VAL A 15 22.79 18.31 38.42
C VAL A 15 22.16 17.26 39.33
N LEU A 16 22.00 16.02 38.84
CA LEU A 16 21.46 14.92 39.68
C LEU A 16 22.49 14.37 40.67
N GLY A 17 23.79 14.49 40.43
CA GLY A 17 24.84 14.11 41.39
C GLY A 17 25.03 15.13 42.55
N GLY A 18 24.62 16.40 42.36
CA GLY A 18 24.77 17.46 43.36
C GLY A 18 23.68 17.53 44.43
N ALA A 19 22.52 16.91 44.21
CA ALA A 19 21.39 16.94 45.16
C ALA A 19 21.46 15.85 46.24
N ALA A 20 22.40 14.91 46.16
CA ALA A 20 22.51 13.82 47.12
C ALA A 20 23.54 14.08 48.27
N ALA A 21 24.13 15.27 48.33
CA ALA A 21 25.26 15.55 49.28
C ALA A 21 24.89 16.30 50.54
N THR A 22 23.60 16.49 50.88
CA THR A 22 23.19 17.26 52.06
C THR A 22 22.15 16.59 52.97
N ILE A 23 22.14 15.26 53.07
CA ILE A 23 21.43 14.57 54.14
C ILE A 23 22.41 13.67 54.90
N GLY A 24 22.60 13.96 56.13
CA GLY A 24 23.58 13.52 57.11
C GLY A 24 23.99 12.04 57.15
N GLY A 25 25.25 11.87 57.46
CA GLY A 25 25.97 10.71 57.91
C GLY A 25 25.24 9.40 58.16
N ILE A 26 25.01 8.64 57.11
CA ILE A 26 24.88 7.20 57.21
C ILE A 26 26.10 6.63 56.44
N ALA A 27 26.94 5.87 57.11
CA ALA A 27 28.08 5.21 56.52
C ALA A 27 27.64 4.49 55.24
N ALA A 28 28.24 4.88 54.13
CA ALA A 28 28.06 4.18 52.86
C ALA A 28 28.55 2.74 53.08
N ALA A 29 27.60 1.82 53.22
CA ALA A 29 27.90 0.42 52.97
C ALA A 29 28.49 0.30 51.54
N PRO A 30 29.56 -0.47 51.35
CA PRO A 30 30.06 -0.68 50.01
C PRO A 30 28.88 -1.17 49.14
N LEU A 31 28.63 -0.50 48.02
CA LEU A 31 27.75 -1.03 46.98
C LEU A 31 28.21 -2.47 46.73
N ALA A 32 27.44 -3.42 47.23
CA ALA A 32 27.66 -4.81 46.91
C ALA A 32 27.78 -4.88 45.38
N SER A 33 28.96 -5.23 44.88
CA SER A 33 29.10 -5.63 43.51
C SER A 33 28.01 -6.66 43.27
N ALA A 34 27.11 -6.40 42.32
CA ALA A 34 26.12 -7.40 41.95
C ALA A 34 26.86 -8.70 41.72
N ALA A 35 26.66 -9.64 42.63
CA ALA A 35 27.25 -10.98 42.48
C ALA A 35 26.81 -11.47 41.12
N GLU A 36 27.74 -11.92 40.28
CA GLU A 36 27.41 -12.56 39.02
C GLU A 36 26.31 -13.59 39.31
N SER A 37 25.17 -13.44 38.70
CA SER A 37 24.03 -14.32 38.90
C SER A 37 24.46 -15.72 38.47
N ASN A 38 24.49 -16.66 39.42
CA ASN A 38 24.79 -18.06 39.09
C ASN A 38 23.71 -18.55 38.09
N PRO A 39 24.07 -18.96 36.88
CA PRO A 39 23.13 -19.47 35.90
C PRO A 39 22.21 -20.58 36.44
N ALA A 40 22.69 -21.35 37.42
CA ALA A 40 21.93 -22.39 38.10
C ALA A 40 20.75 -21.84 38.96
N ASN A 41 20.73 -20.51 39.25
CA ASN A 41 19.65 -19.86 40.01
C ASN A 41 18.58 -19.26 39.12
N LEU A 42 18.70 -19.36 37.78
CA LEU A 42 17.68 -18.90 36.87
C LEU A 42 16.54 -19.92 36.82
N PRO A 43 15.28 -19.47 36.76
CA PRO A 43 14.15 -20.38 36.55
C PRO A 43 14.37 -21.21 35.29
N PRO A 44 13.87 -22.47 35.23
CA PRO A 44 13.90 -23.26 34.00
C PRO A 44 13.24 -22.49 32.85
N ASN A 45 13.81 -22.58 31.66
CA ASN A 45 13.32 -21.94 30.43
C ASN A 45 13.43 -20.38 30.37
N VAL A 46 14.28 -19.76 31.19
CA VAL A 46 14.64 -18.35 30.99
C VAL A 46 15.68 -18.29 29.88
N SER A 47 15.36 -17.52 28.82
CA SER A 47 16.27 -17.31 27.70
C SER A 47 17.53 -16.54 28.12
N GLU A 48 18.69 -16.91 27.55
CA GLU A 48 20.00 -16.30 27.88
C GLU A 48 20.03 -14.78 27.62
N TRP A 49 19.22 -14.27 26.70
CA TRP A 49 19.13 -12.86 26.39
C TRP A 49 18.34 -12.04 27.43
N THR A 50 17.56 -12.67 28.30
CA THR A 50 16.70 -11.99 29.30
C THR A 50 17.45 -10.98 30.20
N PRO A 51 18.69 -11.24 30.65
CA PRO A 51 19.43 -10.28 31.48
C PRO A 51 20.05 -9.11 30.71
N TYR A 52 20.03 -9.14 29.36
CA TYR A 52 20.65 -8.08 28.58
C TYR A 52 19.74 -6.86 28.49
N LEU A 53 20.30 -5.69 28.77
CA LEU A 53 19.56 -4.42 28.71
C LEU A 53 19.22 -3.96 27.30
N GLY A 54 19.88 -4.54 26.30
CA GLY A 54 19.73 -4.15 24.91
C GLY A 54 20.32 -2.78 24.60
N ALA A 55 20.01 -2.25 23.43
CA ALA A 55 20.39 -0.91 23.02
C ALA A 55 19.53 0.15 23.75
N GLY A 56 20.15 1.29 24.07
CA GLY A 56 19.41 2.44 24.60
C GLY A 56 18.51 3.08 23.56
N VAL A 57 17.62 3.97 24.00
CA VAL A 57 16.79 4.78 23.12
C VAL A 57 17.66 5.80 22.38
N ASP A 58 17.59 5.81 21.06
CA ASP A 58 18.32 6.75 20.20
C ASP A 58 17.32 7.62 19.42
N ALA A 59 17.75 8.84 19.07
CA ALA A 59 16.94 9.81 18.34
C ALA A 59 17.20 9.65 16.83
N ASN A 60 16.57 8.64 16.21
CA ASN A 60 16.56 8.48 14.77
C ASN A 60 15.30 9.09 14.17
N PRO A 61 15.35 9.66 12.95
CA PRO A 61 14.18 10.21 12.27
C PRO A 61 13.05 9.19 12.11
N TYR A 62 13.40 7.95 11.79
CA TYR A 62 12.51 6.80 11.72
C TYR A 62 13.21 5.60 12.35
N GLY A 63 12.45 4.79 13.07
CA GLY A 63 12.92 3.50 13.55
C GLY A 63 13.27 2.58 12.38
N VAL A 64 14.02 1.53 12.69
CA VAL A 64 14.32 0.46 11.73
C VAL A 64 13.64 -0.84 12.18
N PRO A 65 13.20 -1.71 11.26
CA PRO A 65 12.70 -3.04 11.59
C PRO A 65 13.77 -3.87 12.32
N SER A 66 13.34 -4.93 13.00
CA SER A 66 14.27 -5.91 13.53
C SER A 66 15.22 -6.42 12.44
N ALA A 67 16.49 -6.63 12.79
CA ALA A 67 17.47 -7.22 11.87
C ALA A 67 17.04 -8.61 11.36
N HIS A 68 16.20 -9.32 12.10
CA HIS A 68 15.62 -10.60 11.70
C HIS A 68 14.57 -10.48 10.59
N GLU A 69 14.03 -9.28 10.35
CA GLU A 69 13.06 -8.97 9.31
C GLU A 69 13.69 -8.31 8.06
N ALA A 70 15.02 -8.33 7.94
CA ALA A 70 15.75 -7.71 6.83
C ALA A 70 15.41 -8.31 5.45
N HIS A 71 14.79 -9.49 5.41
CA HIS A 71 14.30 -10.14 4.19
C HIS A 71 12.98 -9.56 3.67
N VAL A 72 12.24 -8.82 4.51
CA VAL A 72 10.96 -8.19 4.15
C VAL A 72 11.24 -6.89 3.39
N ILE A 73 11.27 -6.96 2.08
CA ILE A 73 11.65 -5.84 1.21
C ILE A 73 10.68 -5.69 0.02
N ARG A 74 10.60 -4.49 -0.51
CA ARG A 74 10.07 -4.27 -1.86
C ARG A 74 11.05 -4.87 -2.86
N ARG A 75 10.58 -5.76 -3.73
CA ARG A 75 11.45 -6.40 -4.73
C ARG A 75 11.35 -5.66 -6.07
N ASN A 76 12.50 -5.32 -6.62
CA ASN A 76 12.62 -4.78 -7.97
C ASN A 76 12.73 -5.91 -9.00
N VAL A 77 12.34 -5.60 -10.23
CA VAL A 77 12.54 -6.45 -11.40
C VAL A 77 13.20 -5.59 -12.48
N GLU A 78 14.52 -5.58 -12.52
CA GLU A 78 15.32 -4.68 -13.37
C GLU A 78 15.01 -4.81 -14.86
N TRP A 79 14.73 -6.03 -15.34
CA TRP A 79 14.41 -6.29 -16.74
C TRP A 79 12.98 -5.95 -17.15
N LEU A 80 12.10 -5.64 -16.19
CA LEU A 80 10.68 -5.38 -16.47
C LEU A 80 10.45 -4.00 -17.08
N THR A 81 11.36 -3.06 -16.86
CA THR A 81 11.29 -1.69 -17.36
C THR A 81 12.57 -1.30 -18.08
N ALA A 82 12.46 -0.34 -19.00
CA ALA A 82 13.58 0.07 -19.86
C ALA A 82 14.68 0.83 -19.11
N SER A 83 14.37 1.43 -17.98
CA SER A 83 15.29 2.21 -17.16
C SER A 83 14.84 2.27 -15.69
N THR A 84 15.74 2.71 -14.82
CA THR A 84 15.44 2.91 -13.38
C THR A 84 14.45 4.04 -13.14
N GLU A 85 14.36 5.03 -14.01
CA GLU A 85 13.40 6.13 -13.96
C GLU A 85 11.98 5.65 -14.29
N SER A 86 11.86 4.61 -15.11
CA SER A 86 10.58 3.95 -15.43
C SER A 86 10.38 2.67 -14.60
N SER A 87 10.72 2.71 -13.32
CA SER A 87 10.85 1.55 -12.46
C SER A 87 9.52 1.06 -11.88
N VAL A 88 9.53 -0.19 -11.45
CA VAL A 88 8.46 -0.84 -10.70
C VAL A 88 9.05 -1.72 -9.61
N ASN A 89 8.44 -1.71 -8.42
CA ASN A 89 8.70 -2.68 -7.37
C ASN A 89 7.39 -3.19 -6.77
N PHE A 90 7.48 -4.18 -5.90
CA PHE A 90 6.34 -4.97 -5.46
C PHE A 90 6.30 -5.06 -3.93
N THR A 91 5.13 -4.80 -3.35
CA THR A 91 4.82 -5.02 -1.92
C THR A 91 4.93 -6.51 -1.57
N PRO A 92 5.61 -6.88 -0.48
CA PRO A 92 5.72 -8.28 -0.05
C PRO A 92 4.45 -8.74 0.69
N LEU A 93 3.36 -8.97 -0.04
CA LEU A 93 2.04 -9.29 0.54
C LEU A 93 2.04 -10.51 1.46
N GLN A 94 2.90 -11.49 1.16
CA GLN A 94 3.04 -12.72 1.92
C GLN A 94 3.73 -12.54 3.28
N ASP A 95 4.47 -11.45 3.45
CA ASP A 95 5.23 -11.14 4.66
C ASP A 95 4.54 -10.11 5.57
N LEU A 96 3.38 -9.61 5.15
CA LEU A 96 2.63 -8.61 5.89
C LEU A 96 1.48 -9.22 6.69
N ASP A 97 1.26 -8.71 7.90
CA ASP A 97 0.09 -8.97 8.72
C ASP A 97 -0.81 -7.72 8.81
N GLY A 98 -2.07 -7.91 9.22
CA GLY A 98 -3.06 -6.83 9.25
C GLY A 98 -3.44 -6.32 7.85
N ILE A 99 -3.93 -5.09 7.78
CA ILE A 99 -4.40 -4.46 6.52
C ILE A 99 -3.61 -3.20 6.15
N VAL A 100 -2.74 -2.69 7.02
CA VAL A 100 -1.95 -1.47 6.77
C VAL A 100 -0.58 -1.86 6.25
N THR A 101 -0.22 -1.33 5.09
CA THR A 101 1.12 -1.51 4.51
C THR A 101 2.07 -0.46 5.09
N PRO A 102 3.20 -0.84 5.69
CA PRO A 102 4.24 0.12 6.07
C PRO A 102 4.69 0.95 4.87
N ASN A 103 4.90 2.26 5.07
CA ASN A 103 5.22 3.18 3.96
C ASN A 103 6.44 2.72 3.14
N GLY A 104 7.48 2.20 3.79
CA GLY A 104 8.67 1.67 3.13
C GLY A 104 8.44 0.41 2.30
N LEU A 105 7.28 -0.26 2.44
CA LEU A 105 6.94 -1.48 1.72
C LEU A 105 5.82 -1.28 0.69
N CYS A 106 5.29 -0.06 0.56
CA CYS A 106 4.32 0.29 -0.49
C CYS A 106 4.98 0.20 -1.87
N PHE A 107 4.36 -0.51 -2.81
CA PHE A 107 4.89 -0.61 -4.16
C PHE A 107 5.06 0.76 -4.82
N GLU A 108 6.00 0.83 -5.75
CA GLU A 108 6.24 1.99 -6.61
C GLU A 108 6.03 1.62 -8.07
N ARG A 109 5.54 2.59 -8.84
CA ARG A 109 5.51 2.55 -10.29
C ARG A 109 5.74 3.96 -10.81
N HIS A 110 6.81 4.15 -11.57
CA HIS A 110 7.20 5.44 -12.13
C HIS A 110 7.22 5.35 -13.66
N HIS A 111 6.90 6.46 -14.33
CA HIS A 111 6.98 6.59 -15.77
C HIS A 111 8.11 7.53 -16.20
N GLY A 112 8.47 8.49 -15.34
CA GLY A 112 9.49 9.50 -15.59
C GLY A 112 10.29 9.87 -14.33
N GLY A 113 10.64 8.88 -13.50
CA GLY A 113 11.42 9.09 -12.28
C GLY A 113 10.64 9.64 -11.11
N VAL A 114 11.37 10.04 -10.08
CA VAL A 114 10.86 10.66 -8.86
C VAL A 114 11.41 12.09 -8.80
N PRO A 115 10.60 13.13 -9.04
CA PRO A 115 11.07 14.50 -8.99
C PRO A 115 11.39 14.90 -7.55
N GLU A 116 12.43 15.72 -7.39
CA GLU A 116 12.70 16.42 -6.15
C GLU A 116 11.85 17.69 -6.09
N VAL A 117 10.84 17.71 -5.25
CA VAL A 117 9.94 18.85 -5.09
C VAL A 117 10.24 19.56 -3.78
N ILE A 118 10.69 20.82 -3.86
CA ILE A 118 10.92 21.68 -2.70
C ILE A 118 9.54 22.15 -2.19
N PRO A 119 9.16 21.90 -0.92
CA PRO A 119 7.81 22.20 -0.44
C PRO A 119 7.41 23.68 -0.51
N SER A 120 8.37 24.61 -0.31
CA SER A 120 8.13 26.06 -0.44
C SER A 120 7.77 26.48 -1.86
N ASP A 121 8.25 25.73 -2.85
CA ASP A 121 8.07 26.03 -4.27
C ASP A 121 6.87 25.26 -4.87
N TYR A 122 6.30 24.32 -4.10
CA TYR A 122 5.15 23.55 -4.54
C TYR A 122 3.93 24.47 -4.78
N ARG A 123 3.31 24.27 -5.95
CA ARG A 123 2.07 24.95 -6.34
C ARG A 123 1.10 23.97 -6.99
N LEU A 124 -0.15 24.02 -6.57
CA LEU A 124 -1.27 23.36 -7.22
C LEU A 124 -2.12 24.41 -7.90
N MET A 125 -2.10 24.44 -9.22
CA MET A 125 -2.96 25.31 -10.03
C MET A 125 -4.32 24.66 -10.22
N VAL A 126 -5.38 25.41 -9.98
CA VAL A 126 -6.78 25.02 -10.25
C VAL A 126 -7.40 26.04 -11.19
N ASN A 127 -7.76 25.61 -12.40
CA ASN A 127 -8.19 26.52 -13.49
C ASN A 127 -9.27 25.88 -14.38
N GLY A 128 -9.68 26.61 -15.43
CA GLY A 128 -10.65 26.18 -16.42
C GLY A 128 -12.08 26.61 -16.09
N LEU A 129 -13.06 25.68 -16.12
CA LEU A 129 -14.46 26.01 -15.84
C LEU A 129 -14.71 26.21 -14.34
N VAL A 130 -14.11 27.26 -13.79
CA VAL A 130 -14.22 27.73 -12.40
C VAL A 130 -14.54 29.22 -12.38
N ASP A 131 -15.06 29.73 -11.27
CA ASP A 131 -15.29 31.17 -11.09
C ASP A 131 -14.01 31.92 -10.76
N ARG A 132 -13.10 31.25 -10.03
CA ARG A 132 -11.78 31.79 -9.61
C ARG A 132 -10.69 30.80 -9.91
N GLU A 133 -9.77 31.15 -10.78
CA GLU A 133 -8.55 30.38 -10.94
C GLU A 133 -7.61 30.67 -9.76
N LEU A 134 -7.21 29.65 -9.04
CA LEU A 134 -6.40 29.79 -7.84
C LEU A 134 -5.14 28.90 -7.91
N ILE A 135 -4.10 29.36 -7.22
CA ILE A 135 -2.90 28.60 -6.99
C ILE A 135 -2.77 28.36 -5.49
N PHE A 136 -2.73 27.10 -5.08
CA PHE A 136 -2.58 26.71 -3.69
C PHE A 136 -1.15 26.30 -3.40
N THR A 137 -0.60 26.80 -2.30
CA THR A 137 0.60 26.28 -1.67
C THR A 137 0.28 25.05 -0.83
N LEU A 138 1.30 24.32 -0.36
CA LEU A 138 1.10 23.22 0.59
C LEU A 138 0.44 23.71 1.90
N ASP A 139 0.83 24.89 2.37
CA ASP A 139 0.26 25.49 3.58
C ASP A 139 -1.20 25.91 3.39
N ASP A 140 -1.59 26.38 2.19
CA ASP A 140 -2.99 26.67 1.88
C ASP A 140 -3.83 25.37 1.94
N LEU A 141 -3.33 24.28 1.37
CA LEU A 141 -4.02 22.98 1.45
C LEU A 141 -4.21 22.54 2.90
N LYS A 142 -3.21 22.74 3.77
CA LYS A 142 -3.30 22.38 5.20
C LYS A 142 -4.26 23.25 6.03
N ARG A 143 -4.76 24.36 5.50
CA ARG A 143 -5.79 25.21 6.14
C ARG A 143 -7.20 24.71 5.94
N PHE A 144 -7.42 23.83 4.96
CA PHE A 144 -8.74 23.18 4.77
C PHE A 144 -9.00 22.14 5.85
N PRO A 145 -10.27 21.78 6.11
CA PRO A 145 -10.61 20.70 7.00
C PRO A 145 -9.92 19.40 6.58
N GLN A 146 -9.13 18.82 7.50
CA GLN A 146 -8.44 17.56 7.24
C GLN A 146 -9.41 16.39 7.22
N THR A 147 -9.21 15.48 6.28
CA THR A 147 -9.88 14.18 6.24
C THR A 147 -8.84 13.06 6.26
N ASN A 148 -9.20 11.95 6.90
CA ASN A 148 -8.36 10.75 7.01
C ASN A 148 -9.16 9.54 6.54
N ARG A 149 -8.59 8.74 5.62
CA ARG A 149 -9.26 7.55 5.07
C ARG A 149 -8.24 6.46 4.78
N PHE A 150 -8.64 5.22 5.06
CA PHE A 150 -7.90 4.03 4.60
C PHE A 150 -8.40 3.66 3.21
N HIS A 151 -7.46 3.53 2.28
CA HIS A 151 -7.76 3.05 0.94
C HIS A 151 -6.63 2.19 0.40
N PHE A 152 -7.00 1.14 -0.35
CA PHE A 152 -6.03 0.46 -1.17
C PHE A 152 -5.73 1.28 -2.43
N LEU A 153 -4.51 1.15 -2.91
CA LEU A 153 -4.10 1.59 -4.23
C LEU A 153 -3.55 0.37 -4.98
N GLU A 154 -4.15 0.05 -6.12
CA GLU A 154 -3.73 -1.05 -6.98
C GLU A 154 -3.38 -0.53 -8.37
N CYS A 155 -2.22 -0.93 -8.90
CA CYS A 155 -1.87 -0.66 -10.29
C CYS A 155 -2.80 -1.45 -11.23
N ALA A 156 -3.29 -0.83 -12.31
CA ALA A 156 -4.12 -1.51 -13.30
C ALA A 156 -3.46 -2.76 -13.89
N ALA A 157 -2.12 -2.81 -13.91
CA ALA A 157 -1.35 -3.95 -14.40
C ALA A 157 -1.06 -5.03 -13.34
N ASN A 158 -1.62 -4.92 -12.11
CA ASN A 158 -1.41 -5.91 -11.06
C ASN A 158 -2.03 -7.25 -11.43
N GLY A 159 -1.21 -8.31 -11.56
CA GLY A 159 -1.63 -9.60 -12.13
C GLY A 159 -1.74 -9.60 -13.67
N GLY A 160 -1.31 -8.53 -14.34
CA GLY A 160 -1.46 -8.41 -15.80
C GLY A 160 -0.72 -9.50 -16.59
N MET A 161 0.38 -10.03 -16.05
CA MET A 161 1.09 -11.15 -16.68
C MET A 161 0.24 -12.42 -16.77
N GLU A 162 -0.70 -12.61 -15.85
CA GLU A 162 -1.61 -13.76 -15.79
C GLU A 162 -2.58 -13.83 -16.99
N TRP A 163 -2.77 -12.76 -17.75
CA TRP A 163 -3.54 -12.81 -19.01
C TRP A 163 -3.00 -13.84 -20.01
N ARG A 164 -1.68 -14.06 -20.00
CA ARG A 164 -0.98 -14.98 -20.93
C ARG A 164 -0.73 -16.37 -20.36
N GLY A 165 -1.20 -16.67 -19.17
CA GLY A 165 -1.00 -17.93 -18.47
C GLY A 165 -0.38 -17.71 -17.09
N ALA A 166 -0.42 -18.74 -16.26
CA ALA A 166 0.24 -18.69 -14.97
C ALA A 166 1.73 -18.43 -15.13
N GLN A 167 2.23 -17.47 -14.39
CA GLN A 167 3.66 -17.16 -14.36
C GLN A 167 4.32 -17.95 -13.25
N LEU A 168 5.57 -18.39 -13.44
CA LEU A 168 6.35 -19.08 -12.42
C LEU A 168 6.85 -18.12 -11.32
N ASN A 169 6.13 -17.03 -11.12
CA ASN A 169 6.40 -16.03 -10.11
C ASN A 169 5.55 -16.29 -8.89
N GLY A 170 6.03 -15.87 -7.73
CA GLY A 170 5.32 -15.96 -6.48
C GLY A 170 4.26 -14.87 -6.29
N CYS A 171 3.73 -14.82 -5.05
CA CYS A 171 2.70 -13.88 -4.66
C CYS A 171 3.14 -12.43 -4.84
N GLN A 172 4.36 -12.09 -4.40
CA GLN A 172 4.88 -10.73 -4.46
C GLN A 172 4.98 -10.20 -5.88
N TYR A 173 5.60 -10.93 -6.81
CA TYR A 173 5.77 -10.46 -8.18
C TYR A 173 4.48 -10.42 -8.99
N THR A 174 3.60 -11.37 -8.75
CA THR A 174 2.37 -11.47 -9.53
C THR A 174 1.33 -10.46 -9.07
N PHE A 175 1.21 -10.24 -7.74
CA PHE A 175 0.11 -9.48 -7.15
C PHE A 175 0.55 -8.32 -6.25
N GLY A 176 1.85 -8.09 -6.09
CA GLY A 176 2.38 -7.09 -5.15
C GLY A 176 2.28 -5.63 -5.60
N MET A 177 1.67 -5.33 -6.76
CA MET A 177 1.39 -3.92 -7.11
C MET A 177 0.09 -3.42 -6.48
N VAL A 178 -0.06 -3.68 -5.19
CA VAL A 178 -1.14 -3.18 -4.33
C VAL A 178 -0.60 -2.87 -2.94
N HIS A 179 -1.11 -1.80 -2.33
CA HIS A 179 -0.88 -1.48 -0.92
C HIS A 179 -2.13 -0.82 -0.33
N ASN A 180 -2.21 -0.77 1.00
CA ASN A 180 -3.30 -0.14 1.73
C ASN A 180 -2.76 0.71 2.85
N VAL A 181 -3.12 2.00 2.86
CA VAL A 181 -2.59 2.98 3.81
C VAL A 181 -3.68 3.96 4.25
N GLN A 182 -3.44 4.64 5.37
CA GLN A 182 -4.23 5.81 5.75
C GLN A 182 -3.69 7.04 5.03
N TYR A 183 -4.49 7.63 4.16
CA TYR A 183 -4.21 8.95 3.59
C TYR A 183 -4.82 10.04 4.44
N SER A 184 -4.08 11.16 4.59
CA SER A 184 -4.57 12.39 5.22
C SER A 184 -4.40 13.56 4.26
N GLY A 185 -5.44 14.40 4.17
CA GLY A 185 -5.44 15.51 3.22
C GLY A 185 -6.76 16.27 3.19
N VAL A 186 -7.07 16.86 2.05
CA VAL A 186 -8.22 17.74 1.81
C VAL A 186 -9.18 17.10 0.82
N LYS A 187 -10.47 17.10 1.08
CA LYS A 187 -11.47 16.67 0.10
C LYS A 187 -11.45 17.58 -1.12
N LEU A 188 -11.48 17.00 -2.31
CA LEU A 188 -11.59 17.82 -3.53
C LEU A 188 -12.89 18.60 -3.61
N SER A 189 -14.00 18.12 -3.04
CA SER A 189 -15.25 18.89 -2.93
C SER A 189 -15.07 20.21 -2.17
N ASP A 190 -14.16 20.32 -1.22
CA ASP A 190 -13.89 21.58 -0.51
C ASP A 190 -13.09 22.55 -1.39
N ILE A 191 -12.10 22.05 -2.12
CA ILE A 191 -11.36 22.85 -3.12
C ILE A 191 -12.28 23.30 -4.24
N CYS A 192 -13.15 22.43 -4.75
CA CYS A 192 -14.16 22.77 -5.77
C CYS A 192 -15.08 23.89 -5.31
N ARG A 193 -15.50 23.88 -4.05
CA ARG A 193 -16.34 24.95 -3.48
C ARG A 193 -15.56 26.25 -3.38
N GLU A 194 -14.29 26.21 -3.00
CA GLU A 194 -13.43 27.39 -2.90
C GLU A 194 -13.22 28.09 -4.24
N VAL A 195 -12.99 27.31 -5.31
CA VAL A 195 -12.75 27.88 -6.66
C VAL A 195 -14.05 28.23 -7.38
N GLY A 196 -15.21 27.75 -6.92
CA GLY A 196 -16.51 27.94 -7.58
C GLY A 196 -16.59 27.19 -8.90
N VAL A 197 -16.65 25.85 -8.86
CA VAL A 197 -16.76 25.03 -10.09
C VAL A 197 -18.06 25.33 -10.81
N LYS A 198 -17.98 25.66 -12.11
CA LYS A 198 -19.16 25.98 -12.94
C LYS A 198 -20.01 24.73 -13.22
N PRO A 199 -21.34 24.85 -13.33
CA PRO A 199 -22.23 23.72 -13.65
C PRO A 199 -21.95 23.06 -14.99
N SER A 200 -21.27 23.75 -15.91
CA SER A 200 -20.83 23.20 -17.20
C SER A 200 -19.63 22.27 -17.11
N ALA A 201 -18.87 22.30 -16.01
CA ALA A 201 -17.75 21.39 -15.81
C ALA A 201 -18.26 19.96 -15.65
N LYS A 202 -17.70 19.04 -16.45
CA LYS A 202 -18.03 17.60 -16.43
C LYS A 202 -16.80 16.73 -16.15
N TRP A 203 -15.62 17.28 -16.40
CA TRP A 203 -14.35 16.58 -16.29
C TRP A 203 -13.30 17.43 -15.61
N VAL A 204 -12.32 16.76 -15.00
CA VAL A 204 -11.16 17.38 -14.42
C VAL A 204 -9.92 16.67 -14.95
N LEU A 205 -9.03 17.40 -15.60
CA LEU A 205 -7.69 16.93 -15.90
C LEU A 205 -6.84 17.05 -14.64
N ALA A 206 -6.35 15.94 -14.11
CA ALA A 206 -5.35 15.91 -13.06
C ALA A 206 -3.96 15.68 -13.68
N GLU A 207 -3.01 16.57 -13.43
CA GLU A 207 -1.66 16.53 -14.02
C GLU A 207 -0.58 16.52 -12.95
N GLY A 208 0.36 15.58 -13.09
CA GLY A 208 1.53 15.40 -12.20
C GLY A 208 2.74 16.22 -12.64
N GLY A 209 3.68 16.39 -11.70
CA GLY A 209 4.90 17.16 -11.89
C GLY A 209 6.14 16.34 -12.26
N ASP A 210 6.00 15.05 -12.58
CA ASP A 210 7.10 14.22 -13.07
C ASP A 210 7.46 14.53 -14.53
N SER A 211 8.61 14.06 -15.00
CA SER A 211 9.05 14.30 -16.39
C SER A 211 8.16 13.65 -17.45
N ALA A 212 7.37 12.65 -17.06
CA ALA A 212 6.37 12.03 -17.95
C ALA A 212 5.12 12.89 -18.12
N GLY A 213 4.90 13.88 -17.24
CA GLY A 213 3.70 14.72 -17.22
C GLY A 213 2.43 13.90 -17.12
N MET A 214 2.45 12.87 -16.27
CA MET A 214 1.32 11.94 -16.10
C MET A 214 0.03 12.71 -15.88
N ASN A 215 -0.97 12.48 -16.72
CA ASN A 215 -2.25 13.16 -16.58
C ASN A 215 -3.43 12.24 -16.90
N ARG A 216 -4.58 12.52 -16.27
CA ARG A 216 -5.80 11.71 -16.40
C ARG A 216 -7.05 12.60 -16.30
N SER A 217 -8.05 12.26 -17.11
CA SER A 217 -9.39 12.86 -17.04
C SER A 217 -10.25 12.13 -16.01
N VAL A 218 -10.72 12.83 -14.99
CA VAL A 218 -11.62 12.29 -13.95
C VAL A 218 -12.99 12.95 -14.09
N PRO A 219 -14.10 12.19 -14.15
CA PRO A 219 -15.44 12.76 -14.12
C PRO A 219 -15.67 13.59 -12.86
N ILE A 220 -16.40 14.70 -13.01
CA ILE A 220 -16.66 15.63 -11.89
C ILE A 220 -17.41 14.96 -10.74
N GLU A 221 -18.30 14.02 -11.02
CA GLU A 221 -19.05 13.29 -10.01
C GLU A 221 -18.11 12.54 -9.07
N LYS A 222 -17.07 11.90 -9.61
CA LYS A 222 -16.06 11.18 -8.81
C LYS A 222 -15.21 12.14 -7.97
N ILE A 223 -14.85 13.30 -8.54
CA ILE A 223 -14.12 14.35 -7.84
C ILE A 223 -14.86 14.86 -6.61
N LEU A 224 -16.19 15.06 -6.76
CA LEU A 224 -17.03 15.60 -5.70
C LEU A 224 -17.43 14.56 -4.64
N ASP A 225 -17.42 13.27 -5.00
CA ASP A 225 -17.82 12.18 -4.10
C ASP A 225 -16.76 11.91 -3.02
N ASP A 226 -15.64 11.31 -3.40
CA ASP A 226 -14.69 10.77 -2.43
C ASP A 226 -13.22 11.09 -2.70
N CYS A 227 -12.90 11.83 -3.78
CA CYS A 227 -11.53 12.19 -4.09
C CYS A 227 -10.94 13.20 -3.09
N MET A 228 -9.63 13.11 -2.90
CA MET A 228 -8.90 14.04 -2.04
C MET A 228 -7.50 14.34 -2.57
N ILE A 229 -6.95 15.49 -2.15
CA ILE A 229 -5.52 15.78 -2.25
C ILE A 229 -4.87 15.37 -0.93
N ALA A 230 -4.08 14.30 -0.95
CA ALA A 230 -3.35 13.83 0.22
C ALA A 230 -1.96 14.45 0.28
N TYR A 231 -1.53 14.81 1.49
CA TYR A 231 -0.19 15.29 1.81
C TYR A 231 0.50 14.44 2.90
N SER A 232 -0.20 13.44 3.42
CA SER A 232 0.31 12.54 4.46
C SER A 232 -0.19 11.12 4.23
N MET A 233 0.60 10.14 4.69
CA MET A 233 0.36 8.71 4.54
C MET A 233 0.83 7.98 5.80
N ASN A 234 -0.06 7.22 6.46
CA ASN A 234 0.21 6.51 7.73
C ASN A 234 0.88 7.39 8.81
N GLY A 235 0.44 8.67 8.94
CA GLY A 235 0.91 9.59 9.98
C GLY A 235 2.25 10.30 9.67
N GLU A 236 2.92 10.02 8.56
CA GLU A 236 4.08 10.78 8.08
C GLU A 236 3.75 11.58 6.81
N ALA A 237 4.59 12.53 6.41
CA ALA A 237 4.49 13.14 5.09
C ALA A 237 4.60 12.05 4.01
N LEU A 238 4.02 12.31 2.84
CA LEU A 238 4.23 11.41 1.69
C LEU A 238 5.73 11.23 1.44
N ARG A 239 6.14 10.02 1.11
CA ARG A 239 7.50 9.79 0.63
C ARG A 239 7.65 10.30 -0.80
N PRO A 240 8.85 10.71 -1.23
CA PRO A 240 9.07 11.23 -2.59
C PRO A 240 8.48 10.33 -3.67
N GLU A 241 8.74 9.03 -3.60
CA GLU A 241 8.25 8.01 -4.53
C GLU A 241 6.73 7.82 -4.50
N GLN A 242 6.07 8.22 -3.41
CA GLN A 242 4.62 8.17 -3.24
C GLN A 242 3.93 9.49 -3.60
N GLY A 243 4.67 10.51 -4.05
CA GLY A 243 4.12 11.75 -4.57
C GLY A 243 4.24 12.97 -3.67
N TYR A 244 5.29 13.05 -2.81
CA TYR A 244 5.58 14.23 -1.99
C TYR A 244 5.67 15.51 -2.86
N PRO A 245 5.12 16.68 -2.44
CA PRO A 245 4.45 16.90 -1.17
C PRO A 245 2.94 16.62 -1.19
N ALA A 246 2.32 16.43 -2.36
CA ALA A 246 0.89 16.17 -2.48
C ALA A 246 0.56 15.30 -3.70
N ARG A 247 -0.46 14.46 -3.56
CA ARG A 247 -0.96 13.59 -4.61
C ARG A 247 -2.48 13.58 -4.65
N LEU A 248 -3.02 13.22 -5.82
CA LEU A 248 -4.43 12.89 -5.96
C LEU A 248 -4.70 11.47 -5.42
N VAL A 249 -5.77 11.31 -4.67
CA VAL A 249 -6.34 10.04 -4.20
C VAL A 249 -7.72 9.86 -4.82
N VAL A 250 -7.93 8.73 -5.51
CA VAL A 250 -9.17 8.40 -6.23
C VAL A 250 -9.66 7.02 -5.76
N PRO A 251 -10.34 6.92 -4.62
CA PRO A 251 -10.63 5.66 -3.95
C PRO A 251 -11.32 4.62 -4.83
N GLY A 252 -10.80 3.39 -4.83
CA GLY A 252 -11.34 2.25 -5.57
C GLY A 252 -11.07 2.25 -7.07
N TRP A 253 -10.41 3.27 -7.61
CA TRP A 253 -10.06 3.35 -9.02
C TRP A 253 -8.62 2.92 -9.26
N GLU A 254 -8.31 2.56 -10.51
CA GLU A 254 -6.97 2.10 -10.91
C GLU A 254 -5.85 3.09 -10.55
N GLY A 255 -4.69 2.56 -10.18
CA GLY A 255 -3.60 3.34 -9.60
C GLY A 255 -3.06 4.46 -10.49
N ASN A 256 -3.19 4.37 -11.81
CA ASN A 256 -2.78 5.45 -12.72
C ASN A 256 -3.67 6.70 -12.62
N MET A 257 -4.88 6.58 -12.05
CA MET A 257 -5.75 7.73 -11.76
C MET A 257 -5.28 8.52 -10.53
N TRP A 258 -4.46 7.93 -9.68
CA TRP A 258 -3.95 8.51 -8.44
C TRP A 258 -2.68 9.31 -8.71
N VAL A 259 -2.81 10.42 -9.48
CA VAL A 259 -1.69 11.22 -9.97
C VAL A 259 -0.82 11.73 -8.81
N LYS A 260 0.48 11.39 -8.87
CA LYS A 260 1.50 11.81 -7.90
C LYS A 260 2.04 13.21 -8.25
N TRP A 261 2.62 13.90 -7.25
CA TRP A 261 3.18 15.23 -7.45
C TRP A 261 2.21 16.16 -8.15
N ILE A 262 0.93 16.14 -7.72
CA ILE A 262 -0.15 16.84 -8.40
C ILE A 262 0.17 18.34 -8.51
N ARG A 263 0.19 18.88 -9.72
CA ARG A 263 0.52 20.29 -9.98
C ARG A 263 -0.62 21.09 -10.59
N ARG A 264 -1.57 20.43 -11.26
CA ARG A 264 -2.69 21.09 -11.91
C ARG A 264 -3.96 20.25 -11.86
N LEU A 265 -5.09 20.96 -11.66
CA LEU A 265 -6.45 20.48 -11.86
C LEU A 265 -7.14 21.44 -12.81
N GLU A 266 -7.46 20.99 -14.02
CA GLU A 266 -8.15 21.82 -15.02
C GLU A 266 -9.55 21.28 -15.25
N PHE A 267 -10.55 22.13 -15.02
CA PHE A 267 -11.97 21.78 -15.14
C PHE A 267 -12.45 22.04 -16.58
N GLY A 268 -13.05 21.03 -17.21
CA GLY A 268 -13.53 21.06 -18.57
C GLY A 268 -14.91 20.41 -18.72
N ASP A 269 -15.51 20.54 -19.91
CA ASP A 269 -16.80 19.96 -20.26
C ASP A 269 -16.70 18.60 -20.98
N MET A 270 -15.49 18.21 -21.41
CA MET A 270 -15.19 16.97 -22.10
C MET A 270 -13.90 16.31 -21.53
N PRO A 271 -13.70 15.00 -21.72
CA PRO A 271 -12.45 14.35 -21.37
C PRO A 271 -11.32 14.87 -22.28
N TYR A 272 -10.13 15.00 -21.71
CA TYR A 272 -8.97 15.60 -22.40
C TYR A 272 -8.28 14.66 -23.37
N MET A 273 -8.64 13.38 -23.37
CA MET A 273 -8.09 12.35 -24.25
C MET A 273 -6.57 12.31 -24.21
N ALA A 274 -6.04 12.31 -23.00
CA ALA A 274 -4.61 12.30 -22.74
C ALA A 274 -3.93 11.02 -23.28
N ARG A 275 -2.59 11.03 -23.33
CA ARG A 275 -1.82 9.85 -23.80
C ARG A 275 -2.19 8.57 -23.05
N GLU A 276 -2.40 8.67 -21.75
CA GLU A 276 -2.75 7.55 -20.88
C GLU A 276 -4.21 7.09 -21.07
N GLU A 277 -4.98 7.78 -21.89
CA GLU A 277 -6.39 7.45 -22.19
C GLU A 277 -6.57 7.00 -23.64
N THR A 278 -5.55 7.15 -24.48
CA THR A 278 -5.62 6.83 -25.91
C THR A 278 -4.62 5.76 -26.33
N SER A 279 -3.38 5.77 -25.82
CA SER A 279 -2.33 4.81 -26.18
C SER A 279 -1.93 3.87 -25.02
N LYS A 280 -2.43 4.13 -23.81
CA LYS A 280 -2.22 3.33 -22.61
C LYS A 280 -3.56 3.15 -21.90
N TYR A 281 -3.64 2.16 -20.99
CA TYR A 281 -4.83 1.88 -20.18
C TYR A 281 -6.13 1.75 -20.98
N THR A 282 -6.00 1.29 -22.21
CA THR A 282 -7.07 0.91 -23.13
C THR A 282 -6.86 -0.52 -23.58
N ASP A 283 -7.93 -1.27 -23.70
CA ASP A 283 -7.91 -2.66 -24.17
C ASP A 283 -8.53 -2.76 -25.56
N VAL A 284 -7.90 -3.53 -26.47
CA VAL A 284 -8.48 -3.85 -27.77
C VAL A 284 -9.42 -5.04 -27.61
N MET A 285 -10.69 -4.82 -27.88
CA MET A 285 -11.73 -5.85 -27.85
C MET A 285 -11.68 -6.70 -29.12
N GLU A 286 -12.28 -7.90 -29.11
CA GLU A 286 -12.34 -8.81 -30.26
C GLU A 286 -12.97 -8.18 -31.50
N ASN A 287 -13.91 -7.25 -31.32
CA ASN A 287 -14.57 -6.51 -32.42
C ASN A 287 -13.73 -5.34 -32.96
N GLY A 288 -12.46 -5.21 -32.56
CA GLY A 288 -11.54 -4.15 -32.99
C GLY A 288 -11.78 -2.79 -32.33
N LYS A 289 -12.76 -2.65 -31.44
CA LYS A 289 -12.99 -1.41 -30.67
C LYS A 289 -12.09 -1.33 -29.46
N ALA A 290 -11.72 -0.14 -29.04
CA ALA A 290 -10.99 0.11 -27.81
C ALA A 290 -11.96 0.25 -26.63
N ARG A 291 -11.70 -0.49 -25.54
CA ARG A 291 -12.33 -0.24 -24.24
C ARG A 291 -11.49 0.80 -23.52
N MET A 292 -12.09 1.96 -23.23
CA MET A 292 -11.47 3.06 -22.51
C MET A 292 -12.16 3.28 -21.15
N PHE A 293 -11.54 4.04 -20.29
CA PHE A 293 -12.14 4.47 -19.01
C PHE A 293 -12.64 3.33 -18.12
N THR A 294 -11.90 2.24 -18.07
CA THR A 294 -12.12 1.18 -17.09
C THR A 294 -11.44 1.58 -15.78
N TRP A 295 -12.14 2.32 -14.94
CA TRP A 295 -11.52 2.95 -13.77
C TRP A 295 -11.57 2.10 -12.51
N VAL A 296 -12.72 1.45 -12.27
CA VAL A 296 -12.98 0.73 -11.02
C VAL A 296 -12.17 -0.57 -10.98
N MET A 297 -11.46 -0.79 -9.89
CA MET A 297 -10.81 -2.07 -9.60
C MET A 297 -11.83 -3.01 -8.98
N ASP A 298 -12.27 -4.00 -9.76
CA ASP A 298 -13.27 -4.98 -9.35
C ASP A 298 -12.76 -5.88 -8.23
N ALA A 299 -13.70 -6.57 -7.53
CA ALA A 299 -13.36 -7.44 -6.42
C ALA A 299 -12.29 -8.48 -6.80
N LYS A 300 -11.26 -8.57 -5.95
CA LYS A 300 -10.11 -9.46 -6.11
C LYS A 300 -9.68 -10.00 -4.76
N SER A 301 -9.20 -11.23 -4.75
CA SER A 301 -8.56 -11.86 -3.61
C SER A 301 -7.32 -12.63 -4.03
N VAL A 302 -6.36 -12.72 -3.12
CA VAL A 302 -5.12 -13.45 -3.30
C VAL A 302 -4.80 -14.19 -2.01
N VAL A 303 -4.50 -15.49 -2.11
CA VAL A 303 -3.94 -16.27 -1.01
C VAL A 303 -2.47 -15.90 -0.86
N THR A 304 -2.08 -15.42 0.32
CA THR A 304 -0.71 -15.00 0.64
C THR A 304 0.08 -16.06 1.41
N SER A 305 -0.61 -17.09 1.93
CA SER A 305 -0.01 -18.29 2.53
C SER A 305 -1.07 -19.42 2.54
N PRO A 306 -0.78 -20.61 2.00
CA PRO A 306 0.46 -20.97 1.30
C PRO A 306 0.57 -20.27 -0.05
N CYS A 307 1.80 -19.93 -0.45
CA CYS A 307 2.17 -19.38 -1.75
C CYS A 307 3.62 -19.81 -2.06
N PRO A 308 4.17 -19.56 -3.26
CA PRO A 308 5.53 -19.98 -3.59
C PRO A 308 6.61 -19.50 -2.60
N GLU A 309 6.48 -18.32 -2.03
CA GLU A 309 7.40 -17.79 -1.01
C GLU A 309 7.12 -18.34 0.41
N LYS A 310 5.94 -18.90 0.63
CA LYS A 310 5.48 -19.45 1.92
C LYS A 310 4.92 -20.86 1.73
N PRO A 311 5.77 -21.86 1.45
CA PRO A 311 5.34 -23.25 1.27
C PRO A 311 4.79 -23.85 2.58
N ILE A 312 4.08 -24.96 2.47
CA ILE A 312 3.64 -25.73 3.65
C ILE A 312 4.81 -26.59 4.12
N ILE A 313 5.26 -26.36 5.35
CA ILE A 313 6.44 -27.01 5.90
C ILE A 313 6.12 -28.25 6.75
N SER A 314 4.85 -28.44 7.16
CA SER A 314 4.45 -29.54 8.03
C SER A 314 3.03 -30.03 7.74
N LYS A 315 2.85 -31.35 7.86
CA LYS A 315 1.53 -31.98 7.84
C LYS A 315 0.76 -31.65 9.13
N GLY A 316 -0.55 -31.76 9.08
CA GLY A 316 -1.45 -31.48 10.18
C GLY A 316 -2.18 -30.14 10.02
N GLN A 317 -2.43 -29.47 11.14
CA GLN A 317 -3.14 -28.19 11.17
C GLN A 317 -2.32 -27.09 10.50
N ASN A 318 -2.92 -26.41 9.55
CA ASN A 318 -2.36 -25.27 8.82
C ASN A 318 -3.37 -24.13 8.79
N LEU A 319 -2.90 -22.92 8.57
CA LEU A 319 -3.72 -21.73 8.44
C LEU A 319 -3.46 -21.07 7.08
N LEU A 320 -4.48 -21.08 6.22
CA LEU A 320 -4.46 -20.29 5.00
C LEU A 320 -4.72 -18.83 5.36
N LYS A 321 -3.91 -17.93 4.79
CA LYS A 321 -4.06 -16.47 4.92
C LYS A 321 -4.20 -15.84 3.53
N GLY A 322 -4.93 -14.73 3.46
CA GLY A 322 -5.06 -13.98 2.22
C GLY A 322 -5.55 -12.56 2.43
N LEU A 323 -5.60 -11.82 1.32
CA LEU A 323 -6.09 -10.45 1.23
C LEU A 323 -7.16 -10.38 0.15
N ALA A 324 -8.19 -9.56 0.39
CA ALA A 324 -9.24 -9.26 -0.58
C ALA A 324 -9.55 -7.76 -0.58
N TRP A 325 -9.98 -7.23 -1.72
CA TRP A 325 -10.33 -5.82 -1.89
C TRP A 325 -11.30 -5.62 -3.06
N SER A 326 -12.02 -4.49 -3.06
CA SER A 326 -12.86 -4.06 -4.16
C SER A 326 -12.92 -2.54 -4.23
N GLY A 327 -12.84 -1.98 -5.42
CA GLY A 327 -13.08 -0.56 -5.68
C GLY A 327 -14.56 -0.18 -5.65
N ARG A 328 -15.47 -1.16 -5.57
CA ARG A 328 -16.91 -0.95 -5.50
C ARG A 328 -17.42 -0.78 -4.08
N GLY A 329 -16.62 -1.14 -3.07
CA GLY A 329 -17.04 -1.05 -1.68
C GLY A 329 -16.31 -2.06 -0.77
N LYS A 330 -16.99 -2.48 0.29
CA LYS A 330 -16.48 -3.44 1.27
C LYS A 330 -16.50 -4.86 0.74
N ILE A 331 -15.52 -5.66 1.14
CA ILE A 331 -15.61 -7.12 0.99
C ILE A 331 -16.60 -7.65 2.02
N THR A 332 -17.56 -8.44 1.56
CA THR A 332 -18.59 -9.05 2.41
C THR A 332 -18.38 -10.55 2.62
N ARG A 333 -17.66 -11.19 1.69
CA ARG A 333 -17.39 -12.63 1.75
C ARG A 333 -16.14 -12.98 0.95
N VAL A 334 -15.40 -13.97 1.45
CA VAL A 334 -14.37 -14.67 0.69
C VAL A 334 -14.59 -16.14 0.83
N ASP A 335 -14.67 -16.86 -0.28
CA ASP A 335 -14.69 -18.32 -0.30
C ASP A 335 -13.32 -18.84 -0.74
N VAL A 336 -12.91 -19.95 -0.15
CA VAL A 336 -11.66 -20.66 -0.44
C VAL A 336 -11.99 -22.08 -0.92
N SER A 337 -11.29 -22.50 -1.95
CA SER A 337 -11.30 -23.88 -2.44
C SER A 337 -9.91 -24.49 -2.30
N LEU A 338 -9.84 -25.76 -1.90
CA LEU A 338 -8.59 -26.53 -1.85
C LEU A 338 -8.49 -27.57 -3.00
N ASP A 339 -9.52 -27.67 -3.81
CA ASP A 339 -9.68 -28.68 -4.86
C ASP A 339 -9.86 -28.10 -6.27
N GLY A 340 -9.49 -26.83 -6.46
CA GLY A 340 -9.55 -26.17 -7.77
C GLY A 340 -10.93 -25.67 -8.16
N GLY A 341 -11.73 -25.28 -7.19
CA GLY A 341 -13.03 -24.64 -7.41
C GLY A 341 -14.21 -25.62 -7.46
N VAL A 342 -14.01 -26.90 -7.11
CA VAL A 342 -15.10 -27.89 -7.04
C VAL A 342 -15.94 -27.65 -5.78
N ASN A 343 -15.27 -27.53 -4.63
CA ASN A 343 -15.91 -27.22 -3.35
C ASN A 343 -15.36 -25.90 -2.79
N TRP A 344 -16.24 -25.12 -2.14
CA TRP A 344 -15.91 -23.82 -1.58
C TRP A 344 -16.32 -23.74 -0.12
N THR A 345 -15.43 -23.23 0.72
CA THR A 345 -15.66 -22.98 2.14
C THR A 345 -15.49 -21.48 2.40
N THR A 346 -16.43 -20.88 3.12
CA THR A 346 -16.33 -19.46 3.47
C THR A 346 -15.24 -19.25 4.51
N ALA A 347 -14.30 -18.35 4.21
CA ALA A 347 -13.21 -17.96 5.08
C ALA A 347 -13.68 -16.94 6.14
N GLU A 348 -12.96 -16.88 7.26
CA GLU A 348 -13.16 -15.85 8.27
C GLU A 348 -12.55 -14.52 7.80
N LEU A 349 -13.32 -13.44 7.86
CA LEU A 349 -12.85 -12.08 7.60
C LEU A 349 -12.42 -11.41 8.90
N HIS A 350 -11.26 -10.76 8.88
CA HIS A 350 -10.72 -10.06 10.06
C HIS A 350 -10.92 -8.55 9.96
N GLY A 351 -11.54 -7.99 11.01
CA GLY A 351 -11.77 -6.54 11.09
C GLY A 351 -10.48 -5.71 11.31
N PRO A 352 -10.51 -4.42 11.00
CA PRO A 352 -11.67 -3.69 10.48
C PRO A 352 -11.91 -3.96 8.99
N ILE A 353 -13.18 -4.11 8.58
CA ILE A 353 -13.59 -4.24 7.18
C ILE A 353 -14.04 -2.85 6.71
N LEU A 354 -13.23 -2.21 5.88
CA LEU A 354 -13.40 -0.84 5.46
C LEU A 354 -13.75 -0.74 3.97
N ASP A 355 -14.48 0.33 3.62
CA ASP A 355 -14.81 0.65 2.24
C ASP A 355 -13.56 0.92 1.41
N LYS A 356 -13.46 0.30 0.23
CA LYS A 356 -12.35 0.48 -0.72
C LYS A 356 -10.97 0.32 -0.05
N SER A 357 -10.84 -0.75 0.75
CA SER A 357 -9.65 -1.05 1.56
C SER A 357 -9.35 -2.54 1.51
N LEU A 358 -8.12 -2.93 1.88
CA LEU A 358 -7.78 -4.35 2.02
C LEU A 358 -8.56 -4.96 3.18
N THR A 359 -8.99 -6.20 3.00
CA THR A 359 -9.60 -7.06 4.02
C THR A 359 -8.79 -8.33 4.14
N ARG A 360 -8.36 -8.68 5.34
CA ARG A 360 -7.66 -9.94 5.58
C ARG A 360 -8.66 -11.06 5.83
N PHE A 361 -8.35 -12.25 5.29
CA PHE A 361 -9.12 -13.45 5.56
C PHE A 361 -8.22 -14.63 5.92
N THR A 362 -8.77 -15.59 6.67
CA THR A 362 -8.10 -16.83 7.02
C THR A 362 -9.04 -18.03 6.93
N LEU A 363 -8.46 -19.21 6.69
CA LEU A 363 -9.15 -20.49 6.76
C LEU A 363 -8.23 -21.55 7.38
N PRO A 364 -8.55 -22.09 8.58
CA PRO A 364 -7.84 -23.24 9.11
C PRO A 364 -8.18 -24.49 8.29
N PHE A 365 -7.17 -25.32 8.01
CA PHE A 365 -7.34 -26.58 7.28
C PHE A 365 -6.32 -27.62 7.74
N VAL A 366 -6.61 -28.89 7.46
CA VAL A 366 -5.69 -30.00 7.72
C VAL A 366 -5.07 -30.45 6.41
N TRP A 367 -3.76 -30.53 6.38
CA TRP A 367 -3.01 -31.06 5.23
C TRP A 367 -2.24 -32.33 5.62
N ASN A 368 -2.43 -33.43 4.88
CA ASN A 368 -1.80 -34.71 5.15
C ASN A 368 -0.75 -35.10 4.09
N GLY A 369 -0.41 -34.15 3.18
CA GLY A 369 0.55 -34.35 2.10
C GLY A 369 -0.10 -34.65 0.75
N GLU A 370 -1.41 -34.45 0.63
CA GLU A 370 -2.11 -34.50 -0.65
C GLU A 370 -1.80 -33.26 -1.51
N VAL A 371 -1.95 -33.41 -2.83
CA VAL A 371 -1.85 -32.29 -3.77
C VAL A 371 -3.10 -31.44 -3.65
N LEU A 372 -2.93 -30.12 -3.38
CA LEU A 372 -4.03 -29.17 -3.31
C LEU A 372 -4.00 -28.19 -4.48
N LYS A 373 -5.18 -27.72 -4.90
CA LYS A 373 -5.36 -26.64 -5.87
C LYS A 373 -6.09 -25.50 -5.15
N VAL A 374 -5.31 -24.63 -4.52
CA VAL A 374 -5.82 -23.60 -3.63
C VAL A 374 -6.26 -22.37 -4.42
N GLN A 375 -7.49 -21.95 -4.20
CA GLN A 375 -8.10 -20.77 -4.81
C GLN A 375 -8.82 -19.93 -3.75
N SER A 376 -8.94 -18.62 -3.99
CA SER A 376 -9.88 -17.75 -3.27
C SER A 376 -10.70 -16.94 -4.25
N ARG A 377 -11.94 -16.61 -3.85
CA ARG A 377 -12.80 -15.67 -4.58
C ARG A 377 -13.47 -14.72 -3.60
N ALA A 378 -13.37 -13.41 -3.90
CA ALA A 378 -14.00 -12.37 -3.12
C ALA A 378 -15.38 -12.00 -3.67
N MET A 379 -16.26 -11.56 -2.77
CA MET A 379 -17.52 -10.90 -3.07
C MET A 379 -17.59 -9.59 -2.30
N ASP A 380 -17.98 -8.51 -2.97
CA ASP A 380 -18.18 -7.20 -2.37
C ASP A 380 -19.65 -6.91 -2.01
N GLU A 381 -19.90 -5.76 -1.40
CA GLU A 381 -21.24 -5.36 -0.95
C GLU A 381 -22.22 -5.04 -2.09
N THR A 382 -21.73 -4.89 -3.34
CA THR A 382 -22.60 -4.77 -4.51
C THR A 382 -23.08 -6.11 -5.04
N GLY A 383 -22.56 -7.22 -4.48
CA GLY A 383 -22.83 -8.58 -4.93
C GLY A 383 -21.94 -9.03 -6.09
N TYR A 384 -20.95 -8.20 -6.51
CA TYR A 384 -20.00 -8.63 -7.52
C TYR A 384 -19.09 -9.71 -6.96
N VAL A 385 -18.95 -10.81 -7.72
CA VAL A 385 -18.10 -11.97 -7.38
C VAL A 385 -16.91 -12.01 -8.31
N GLN A 386 -15.72 -12.19 -7.75
CA GLN A 386 -14.47 -12.37 -8.49
C GLN A 386 -14.61 -13.50 -9.53
N PRO A 387 -14.33 -13.22 -10.83
CA PRO A 387 -14.57 -14.16 -11.92
C PRO A 387 -13.45 -15.19 -12.07
N THR A 388 -13.77 -16.28 -12.77
CA THR A 388 -12.74 -17.14 -13.36
C THR A 388 -12.05 -16.43 -14.53
N ILE A 389 -10.86 -16.91 -14.93
CA ILE A 389 -10.15 -16.32 -16.06
C ILE A 389 -10.95 -16.42 -17.37
N GLN A 390 -11.72 -17.51 -17.56
CA GLN A 390 -12.56 -17.70 -18.76
C GLN A 390 -13.71 -16.67 -18.79
N ALA A 391 -14.34 -16.42 -17.67
CA ALA A 391 -15.39 -15.40 -17.56
C ALA A 391 -14.82 -14.00 -17.83
N LEU A 392 -13.64 -13.70 -17.28
CA LEU A 392 -12.97 -12.41 -17.47
C LEU A 392 -12.53 -12.23 -18.94
N GLN A 393 -11.99 -13.26 -19.59
CA GLN A 393 -11.63 -13.23 -21.01
C GLN A 393 -12.83 -13.01 -21.92
N LYS A 394 -13.96 -13.62 -21.60
CA LYS A 394 -15.23 -13.40 -22.33
C LYS A 394 -15.69 -11.94 -22.24
N GLU A 395 -15.47 -11.29 -21.12
CA GLU A 395 -15.87 -9.88 -20.90
C GLU A 395 -14.89 -8.90 -21.52
N ARG A 396 -13.57 -9.12 -21.37
CA ARG A 396 -12.51 -8.15 -21.70
C ARG A 396 -11.70 -8.50 -22.95
N GLY A 397 -11.90 -9.67 -23.53
CA GLY A 397 -11.06 -10.22 -24.59
C GLY A 397 -9.75 -10.81 -24.05
N VAL A 398 -8.92 -11.32 -24.97
CA VAL A 398 -7.65 -12.01 -24.64
C VAL A 398 -6.41 -11.13 -24.79
N ASN A 399 -6.58 -9.91 -25.30
CA ASN A 399 -5.49 -8.98 -25.58
C ASN A 399 -5.27 -7.94 -24.45
N SER A 400 -6.04 -8.02 -23.37
CA SER A 400 -5.88 -7.13 -22.22
C SER A 400 -4.56 -7.39 -21.50
N ILE A 401 -4.03 -6.33 -20.85
CA ILE A 401 -2.91 -6.38 -19.93
C ILE A 401 -3.25 -5.72 -18.60
N TYR A 402 -4.45 -5.15 -18.50
CA TYR A 402 -4.94 -4.41 -17.35
C TYR A 402 -6.14 -5.12 -16.69
N HIS A 403 -6.46 -4.73 -15.47
CA HIS A 403 -7.65 -5.15 -14.74
C HIS A 403 -7.83 -6.68 -14.60
N ASN A 404 -6.74 -7.41 -14.39
CA ASN A 404 -6.83 -8.84 -14.12
C ASN A 404 -7.24 -9.07 -12.66
N ASN A 405 -8.53 -9.35 -12.45
CA ASN A 405 -9.07 -9.77 -11.17
C ASN A 405 -9.53 -11.22 -11.15
N ALA A 406 -9.05 -12.04 -12.10
CA ALA A 406 -9.40 -13.46 -12.13
C ALA A 406 -8.93 -14.22 -10.89
N ILE A 407 -9.64 -15.30 -10.57
CA ILE A 407 -9.25 -16.27 -9.53
C ILE A 407 -7.86 -16.82 -9.88
N ALA A 408 -6.91 -16.66 -8.97
CA ALA A 408 -5.58 -17.27 -9.04
C ALA A 408 -5.58 -18.67 -8.40
N THR A 409 -4.69 -19.54 -8.86
CA THR A 409 -4.56 -20.91 -8.32
C THR A 409 -3.13 -21.18 -7.89
N TRP A 410 -2.96 -21.59 -6.64
CA TRP A 410 -1.73 -22.17 -6.14
C TRP A 410 -1.84 -23.70 -6.10
N LEU A 411 -0.93 -24.38 -6.81
CA LEU A 411 -0.77 -25.83 -6.71
C LEU A 411 0.18 -26.17 -5.57
N VAL A 412 -0.31 -26.78 -4.51
CA VAL A 412 0.52 -27.32 -3.43
C VAL A 412 0.87 -28.76 -3.76
N ARG A 413 2.16 -29.04 -3.87
CA ARG A 413 2.68 -30.39 -4.14
C ARG A 413 2.70 -31.23 -2.85
N SER A 414 2.83 -32.55 -2.97
CA SER A 414 2.90 -33.47 -1.82
C SER A 414 4.11 -33.26 -0.89
N ASN A 415 5.12 -32.55 -1.34
CA ASN A 415 6.28 -32.13 -0.53
C ASN A 415 6.08 -30.75 0.12
N GLY A 416 4.95 -30.09 -0.09
CA GLY A 416 4.61 -28.77 0.44
C GLY A 416 5.02 -27.58 -0.42
N GLU A 417 5.80 -27.79 -1.47
CA GLU A 417 6.13 -26.73 -2.45
C GLU A 417 4.87 -26.20 -3.13
N VAL A 418 4.89 -24.92 -3.46
CA VAL A 418 3.74 -24.23 -4.06
C VAL A 418 4.13 -23.61 -5.38
N GLU A 419 3.28 -23.77 -6.37
CA GLU A 419 3.47 -23.23 -7.71
C GLU A 419 2.23 -22.46 -8.17
N ASN A 420 2.45 -21.44 -8.99
CA ASN A 420 1.39 -20.75 -9.69
C ASN A 420 0.97 -21.60 -10.92
N VAL A 421 -0.31 -21.91 -11.00
CA VAL A 421 -0.86 -22.69 -12.11
C VAL A 421 -2.15 -22.07 -12.61
N ARG A 422 -2.47 -22.33 -13.90
CA ARG A 422 -3.76 -21.98 -14.48
C ARG A 422 -4.60 -23.24 -14.60
N LEU A 423 -5.82 -23.19 -14.07
CA LEU A 423 -6.83 -24.18 -14.37
C LEU A 423 -7.60 -23.73 -15.62
N GLY A 424 -7.73 -24.66 -16.57
CA GLY A 424 -8.37 -24.48 -17.88
C GLY A 424 -9.88 -24.28 -17.81
#